data_63a4225853c7af9c2288bd653b9732dd
#
_entry.id   63a4225853c7af9c2288bd653b9732dd
#
_cell.length_a   1.000
_cell.length_b   1.000
_cell.length_c   1.000
_cell.angle_alpha   90.00
_cell.angle_beta   90.00
_cell.angle_gamma   90.00
#
_symmetry.space_group_name_H-M   'P 1'
#
loop_
_entity.id
_entity.type
_entity.pdbx_description
1 polymer ?
#
loop_
_entity_poly.entity_id
_entity_poly.type
_entity_poly.pdbx_seq_one_letter_code
_entity_poly.pdbx_strand_id
1 'polypeptide(L)'
;MAAAELISADTVTTSTHGAVAPAWHTALVLFVLLGFSVLGARLQHLTAHGRSPDYLAVIAMEWVLVAFIWFGLGRRGIPMRDLVGGSWPHLAAFFRDLGIAVAFVLLVGGAVLNGLGYLLKATPPKAMQELFPHTLIEMILWVVMSWTAGFCEEVIFRGYFSRQFAAWTKSAIAGIVLQGIVFGLAHGYQGWKLMSLIAFYGMCFGMLAHWRRSLRPGMLAHGLQDTAGGLLARFLMH
;
A
#
# COMPACT_ATOMS: atom_id res chain seq x y z
N MET A 1 -22.63 -53.43 14.66
CA MET A 1 -21.42 -53.09 13.88
C MET A 1 -21.68 -51.73 13.24
N ALA A 2 -21.25 -50.65 13.86
CA ALA A 2 -21.32 -49.32 13.34
C ALA A 2 -19.87 -48.81 13.32
N ALA A 3 -19.35 -48.63 12.09
CA ALA A 3 -18.05 -48.10 11.86
C ALA A 3 -18.07 -46.59 12.20
N ALA A 4 -17.24 -46.22 13.16
CA ALA A 4 -16.95 -44.83 13.46
C ALA A 4 -16.09 -44.28 12.30
N GLU A 5 -16.68 -43.47 11.45
CA GLU A 5 -15.96 -42.64 10.48
C GLU A 5 -15.27 -41.52 11.28
N LEU A 6 -13.99 -41.74 11.54
CA LEU A 6 -13.09 -40.69 12.02
C LEU A 6 -13.03 -39.58 11.01
N ILE A 7 -13.68 -38.44 11.32
CA ILE A 7 -13.48 -37.20 10.61
C ILE A 7 -11.99 -36.84 10.75
N SER A 8 -11.25 -37.13 9.71
CA SER A 8 -9.91 -36.62 9.50
C SER A 8 -10.00 -35.10 9.59
N ALA A 9 -9.40 -34.53 10.63
CA ALA A 9 -9.16 -33.11 10.70
C ALA A 9 -8.20 -32.77 9.54
N ASP A 10 -8.77 -32.39 8.42
CA ASP A 10 -8.04 -31.86 7.30
C ASP A 10 -7.22 -30.69 7.81
N THR A 11 -5.96 -30.99 7.98
CA THR A 11 -4.89 -30.01 8.10
C THR A 11 -5.16 -28.91 7.09
N VAL A 12 -5.47 -27.73 7.61
CA VAL A 12 -5.45 -26.49 6.82
C VAL A 12 -4.00 -26.36 6.34
N THR A 13 -3.74 -27.01 5.21
CA THR A 13 -2.51 -26.78 4.46
C THR A 13 -2.55 -25.31 4.06
N THR A 14 -1.84 -24.49 4.82
CA THR A 14 -1.36 -23.20 4.34
C THR A 14 -0.54 -23.52 3.10
N SER A 15 -1.17 -23.49 1.93
CA SER A 15 -0.46 -23.56 0.68
C SER A 15 0.51 -22.38 0.67
N THR A 16 1.76 -22.65 1.02
CA THR A 16 2.87 -21.76 0.77
C THR A 16 2.97 -21.67 -0.76
N HIS A 17 2.18 -20.77 -1.35
CA HIS A 17 2.27 -20.48 -2.76
C HIS A 17 3.75 -20.17 -3.03
N GLY A 18 4.34 -20.82 -4.04
CA GLY A 18 5.69 -20.52 -4.47
C GLY A 18 5.85 -19.03 -4.81
N ALA A 19 7.08 -18.58 -4.99
CA ALA A 19 7.37 -17.20 -5.35
C ALA A 19 6.48 -16.74 -6.52
N VAL A 20 5.85 -15.58 -6.39
CA VAL A 20 4.87 -15.05 -7.37
C VAL A 20 5.54 -14.51 -8.63
N ALA A 21 6.86 -14.26 -8.58
CA ALA A 21 7.67 -13.87 -9.71
C ALA A 21 9.13 -14.34 -9.55
N PRO A 22 9.95 -14.30 -10.61
CA PRO A 22 11.39 -14.56 -10.50
C PRO A 22 12.10 -13.51 -9.63
N ALA A 23 13.20 -13.90 -8.97
CA ALA A 23 13.93 -13.02 -8.05
C ALA A 23 14.45 -11.74 -8.74
N TRP A 24 14.93 -11.82 -9.98
CA TRP A 24 15.39 -10.65 -10.74
C TRP A 24 14.28 -9.61 -10.96
N HIS A 25 13.04 -10.07 -11.16
CA HIS A 25 11.88 -9.20 -11.32
C HIS A 25 11.61 -8.43 -10.04
N THR A 26 11.65 -9.10 -8.88
CA THR A 26 11.50 -8.45 -7.58
C THR A 26 12.63 -7.47 -7.29
N ALA A 27 13.86 -7.83 -7.62
CA ALA A 27 15.03 -6.95 -7.48
C ALA A 27 14.87 -5.67 -8.33
N LEU A 28 14.37 -5.79 -9.55
CA LEU A 28 14.14 -4.63 -10.43
C LEU A 28 13.02 -3.72 -9.88
N VAL A 29 11.90 -4.28 -9.41
CA VAL A 29 10.83 -3.48 -8.79
C VAL A 29 11.36 -2.74 -7.55
N LEU A 30 12.13 -3.42 -6.69
CA LEU A 30 12.78 -2.79 -5.53
C LEU A 30 13.74 -1.67 -5.94
N PHE A 31 14.57 -1.92 -6.94
CA PHE A 31 15.53 -0.94 -7.44
C PHE A 31 14.84 0.33 -7.95
N VAL A 32 13.77 0.15 -8.73
CA VAL A 32 12.98 1.29 -9.26
C VAL A 32 12.35 2.07 -8.12
N LEU A 33 11.62 1.41 -7.20
CA LEU A 33 10.96 2.06 -6.08
C LEU A 33 11.93 2.84 -5.18
N LEU A 34 13.02 2.20 -4.77
CA LEU A 34 14.02 2.84 -3.90
C LEU A 34 14.79 3.93 -4.65
N GLY A 35 15.05 3.72 -5.95
CA GLY A 35 15.65 4.74 -6.81
C GLY A 35 14.80 6.01 -6.89
N PHE A 36 13.49 5.87 -7.08
CA PHE A 36 12.55 6.99 -7.06
C PHE A 36 12.49 7.67 -5.70
N SER A 37 12.52 6.92 -4.60
CA SER A 37 12.55 7.50 -3.25
C SER A 37 13.79 8.37 -3.02
N VAL A 38 14.97 7.87 -3.41
CA VAL A 38 16.24 8.62 -3.30
C VAL A 38 16.25 9.83 -4.24
N LEU A 39 15.80 9.66 -5.48
CA LEU A 39 15.73 10.74 -6.45
C LEU A 39 14.76 11.83 -5.99
N GLY A 40 13.57 11.45 -5.52
CA GLY A 40 12.57 12.36 -4.96
C GLY A 40 13.15 13.19 -3.81
N ALA A 41 13.85 12.55 -2.87
CA ALA A 41 14.51 13.24 -1.76
C ALA A 41 15.56 14.27 -2.22
N ARG A 42 16.26 14.02 -3.33
CA ARG A 42 17.28 14.93 -3.87
C ARG A 42 16.69 16.06 -4.72
N LEU A 43 15.57 15.81 -5.42
CA LEU A 43 14.98 16.77 -6.35
C LEU A 43 13.93 17.68 -5.72
N GLN A 44 13.49 17.42 -4.49
CA GLN A 44 12.49 18.24 -3.77
C GLN A 44 12.80 19.75 -3.77
N HIS A 45 14.08 20.13 -3.89
CA HIS A 45 14.50 21.54 -3.91
C HIS A 45 14.44 22.20 -5.30
N LEU A 46 14.18 21.43 -6.35
CA LEU A 46 14.26 21.89 -7.74
C LEU A 46 12.89 22.20 -8.38
N THR A 47 11.78 21.83 -7.71
CA THR A 47 10.43 22.00 -8.27
C THR A 47 9.92 23.44 -8.08
N ALA A 48 10.32 24.33 -8.98
CA ALA A 48 9.75 25.69 -9.12
C ALA A 48 8.45 25.70 -9.95
N HIS A 49 7.95 24.55 -10.39
CA HIS A 49 6.79 24.42 -11.28
C HIS A 49 5.61 23.84 -10.49
N GLY A 50 4.38 24.18 -10.91
CA GLY A 50 3.16 23.70 -10.24
C GLY A 50 3.13 22.16 -10.06
N ARG A 51 2.40 21.67 -9.04
CA ARG A 51 2.38 20.28 -8.58
C ARG A 51 1.73 19.29 -9.55
N SER A 52 0.95 19.76 -10.49
CA SER A 52 0.25 18.91 -11.46
C SER A 52 1.17 17.94 -12.23
N PRO A 53 2.34 18.35 -12.72
CA PRO A 53 3.27 17.43 -13.38
C PRO A 53 3.77 16.32 -12.45
N ASP A 54 4.01 16.63 -11.16
CA ASP A 54 4.49 15.67 -10.18
C ASP A 54 3.43 14.61 -9.89
N TYR A 55 2.16 15.01 -9.73
CA TYR A 55 1.05 14.06 -9.53
C TYR A 55 0.87 13.15 -10.74
N LEU A 56 0.94 13.69 -11.95
CA LEU A 56 0.85 12.91 -13.19
C LEU A 56 2.03 11.93 -13.32
N ALA A 57 3.24 12.34 -12.93
CA ALA A 57 4.42 11.48 -12.96
C ALA A 57 4.28 10.31 -11.97
N VAL A 58 3.78 10.57 -10.75
CA VAL A 58 3.51 9.52 -9.75
C VAL A 58 2.45 8.54 -10.28
N ILE A 59 1.32 9.04 -10.77
CA ILE A 59 0.25 8.21 -11.36
C ILE A 59 0.82 7.33 -12.48
N ALA A 60 1.58 7.91 -13.41
CA ALA A 60 2.16 7.16 -14.52
C ALA A 60 3.14 6.08 -14.04
N MET A 61 4.03 6.42 -13.11
CA MET A 61 5.00 5.49 -12.53
C MET A 61 4.31 4.30 -11.85
N GLU A 62 3.29 4.54 -11.05
CA GLU A 62 2.56 3.49 -10.33
C GLU A 62 1.90 2.50 -11.29
N TRP A 63 1.23 3.01 -12.32
CA TRP A 63 0.63 2.15 -13.35
C TRP A 63 1.66 1.36 -14.15
N VAL A 64 2.82 1.95 -14.46
CA VAL A 64 3.93 1.24 -15.11
C VAL A 64 4.43 0.09 -14.22
N LEU A 65 4.59 0.33 -12.91
CA LEU A 65 4.99 -0.71 -11.97
C LEU A 65 3.94 -1.83 -11.85
N VAL A 66 2.66 -1.48 -11.78
CA VAL A 66 1.57 -2.48 -11.75
C VAL A 66 1.53 -3.28 -13.05
N ALA A 67 1.71 -2.65 -14.21
CA ALA A 67 1.79 -3.34 -15.50
C ALA A 67 2.98 -4.30 -15.55
N PHE A 68 4.14 -3.87 -15.03
CA PHE A 68 5.32 -4.72 -14.94
C PHE A 68 5.11 -5.90 -13.98
N ILE A 69 4.47 -5.68 -12.82
CA ILE A 69 4.09 -6.75 -11.89
C ILE A 69 3.11 -7.72 -12.55
N TRP A 70 2.11 -7.21 -13.25
CA TRP A 70 1.15 -8.05 -13.99
C TRP A 70 1.86 -8.95 -15.02
N PHE A 71 2.84 -8.41 -15.75
CA PHE A 71 3.68 -9.19 -16.64
C PHE A 71 4.41 -10.31 -15.89
N GLY A 72 5.05 -10.00 -14.74
CA GLY A 72 5.76 -10.99 -13.93
C GLY A 72 4.87 -12.11 -13.40
N LEU A 73 3.65 -11.75 -12.94
CA LEU A 73 2.61 -12.70 -12.49
C LEU A 73 2.14 -13.60 -13.66
N GLY A 74 1.90 -13.00 -14.84
CA GLY A 74 1.47 -13.72 -16.03
C GLY A 74 2.46 -14.82 -16.44
N ARG A 75 3.76 -14.60 -16.25
CA ARG A 75 4.79 -15.63 -16.48
C ARG A 75 4.71 -16.82 -15.50
N ARG A 76 3.99 -16.67 -14.41
CA ARG A 76 3.71 -17.72 -13.41
C ARG A 76 2.27 -18.24 -13.48
N GLY A 77 1.47 -17.76 -14.44
CA GLY A 77 0.06 -18.13 -14.57
C GLY A 77 -0.84 -17.62 -13.43
N ILE A 78 -0.40 -16.59 -12.70
CA ILE A 78 -1.15 -16.02 -11.57
C ILE A 78 -1.98 -14.84 -12.10
N PRO A 79 -3.33 -14.91 -12.08
CA PRO A 79 -4.15 -13.80 -12.50
C PRO A 79 -4.17 -12.69 -11.45
N MET A 80 -4.20 -11.43 -11.87
CA MET A 80 -4.24 -10.26 -10.99
C MET A 80 -5.40 -10.30 -9.99
N ARG A 81 -6.56 -10.84 -10.40
CA ARG A 81 -7.72 -11.01 -9.53
C ARG A 81 -7.43 -11.81 -8.26
N ASP A 82 -6.46 -12.74 -8.31
CA ASP A 82 -6.09 -13.56 -7.15
C ASP A 82 -5.23 -12.78 -6.14
N LEU A 83 -4.52 -11.74 -6.62
CA LEU A 83 -3.87 -10.78 -5.72
C LEU A 83 -4.88 -9.90 -5.02
N VAL A 84 -5.84 -9.34 -5.78
CA VAL A 84 -6.84 -8.39 -5.26
C VAL A 84 -7.83 -9.07 -4.32
N GLY A 85 -8.08 -10.38 -4.49
CA GLY A 85 -9.09 -11.12 -3.72
C GLY A 85 -10.48 -11.09 -4.38
N GLY A 86 -10.51 -11.02 -5.73
CA GLY A 86 -11.73 -11.07 -6.54
C GLY A 86 -12.51 -9.75 -6.58
N SER A 87 -13.75 -9.82 -7.06
CA SER A 87 -14.71 -8.70 -7.08
C SER A 87 -15.66 -8.76 -5.87
N TRP A 88 -16.41 -7.67 -5.65
CA TRP A 88 -17.53 -7.71 -4.68
C TRP A 88 -18.70 -8.49 -5.29
N PRO A 89 -19.11 -9.60 -4.66
CA PRO A 89 -20.19 -10.43 -5.19
C PRO A 89 -21.56 -9.74 -5.09
N HIS A 90 -21.72 -8.81 -4.14
CA HIS A 90 -22.95 -8.06 -3.90
C HIS A 90 -22.65 -6.76 -3.14
N LEU A 91 -23.58 -5.82 -3.16
CA LEU A 91 -23.42 -4.47 -2.59
C LEU A 91 -23.14 -4.49 -1.07
N ALA A 92 -23.74 -5.42 -0.32
CA ALA A 92 -23.45 -5.55 1.11
C ALA A 92 -21.99 -5.93 1.40
N ALA A 93 -21.33 -6.69 0.51
CA ALA A 93 -19.89 -6.98 0.64
C ALA A 93 -19.05 -5.73 0.42
N PHE A 94 -19.42 -4.85 -0.50
CA PHE A 94 -18.78 -3.55 -0.69
C PHE A 94 -18.93 -2.67 0.56
N PHE A 95 -20.14 -2.49 1.09
CA PHE A 95 -20.35 -1.66 2.28
C PHE A 95 -19.68 -2.21 3.52
N ARG A 96 -19.59 -3.53 3.66
CA ARG A 96 -18.78 -4.14 4.73
C ARG A 96 -17.30 -3.77 4.60
N ASP A 97 -16.73 -3.92 3.41
CA ASP A 97 -15.32 -3.59 3.17
C ASP A 97 -15.07 -2.08 3.31
N LEU A 98 -16.03 -1.23 2.92
CA LEU A 98 -15.99 0.22 3.16
C LEU A 98 -16.04 0.56 4.67
N GLY A 99 -16.93 -0.08 5.43
CA GLY A 99 -16.99 0.08 6.89
C GLY A 99 -15.68 -0.32 7.58
N ILE A 100 -15.07 -1.42 7.15
CA ILE A 100 -13.75 -1.84 7.63
C ILE A 100 -12.68 -0.80 7.26
N ALA A 101 -12.70 -0.28 6.03
CA ALA A 101 -11.77 0.75 5.58
C ALA A 101 -11.88 2.02 6.42
N VAL A 102 -13.08 2.52 6.64
CA VAL A 102 -13.33 3.70 7.49
C VAL A 102 -12.87 3.46 8.92
N ALA A 103 -13.23 2.32 9.53
CA ALA A 103 -12.76 1.97 10.87
C ALA A 103 -11.23 1.89 10.95
N PHE A 104 -10.57 1.31 9.94
CA PHE A 104 -9.12 1.24 9.87
C PHE A 104 -8.48 2.64 9.79
N VAL A 105 -8.99 3.52 8.93
CA VAL A 105 -8.51 4.91 8.82
C VAL A 105 -8.66 5.65 10.14
N LEU A 106 -9.81 5.55 10.80
CA LEU A 106 -10.06 6.26 12.06
C LEU A 106 -9.23 5.71 13.22
N LEU A 107 -9.14 4.39 13.37
CA LEU A 107 -8.46 3.77 14.50
C LEU A 107 -6.94 3.71 14.29
N VAL A 108 -6.48 3.20 13.14
CA VAL A 108 -5.05 3.02 12.90
C VAL A 108 -4.43 4.34 12.40
N GLY A 109 -4.98 4.94 11.36
CA GLY A 109 -4.50 6.21 10.82
C GLY A 109 -4.73 7.36 11.80
N GLY A 110 -5.97 7.54 12.27
CA GLY A 110 -6.35 8.62 13.14
C GLY A 110 -5.77 8.51 14.56
N ALA A 111 -6.06 7.43 15.29
CA ALA A 111 -5.65 7.33 16.68
C ALA A 111 -4.21 6.83 16.86
N VAL A 112 -3.87 5.67 16.26
CA VAL A 112 -2.58 5.02 16.53
C VAL A 112 -1.42 5.78 15.89
N LEU A 113 -1.49 6.10 14.59
CA LEU A 113 -0.38 6.79 13.91
C LEU A 113 -0.19 8.22 14.40
N ASN A 114 -1.26 8.98 14.63
CA ASN A 114 -1.11 10.32 15.17
C ASN A 114 -0.57 10.29 16.61
N GLY A 115 -1.00 9.32 17.43
CA GLY A 115 -0.47 9.12 18.78
C GLY A 115 1.04 8.78 18.75
N LEU A 116 1.45 7.85 17.91
CA LEU A 116 2.87 7.53 17.71
C LEU A 116 3.66 8.70 17.13
N GLY A 117 3.09 9.42 16.15
CA GLY A 117 3.68 10.62 15.56
C GLY A 117 3.93 11.70 16.60
N TYR A 118 2.96 11.93 17.51
CA TYR A 118 3.11 12.85 18.63
C TYR A 118 4.23 12.41 19.58
N LEU A 119 4.26 11.15 19.98
CA LEU A 119 5.30 10.61 20.87
C LEU A 119 6.71 10.70 20.24
N LEU A 120 6.84 10.43 18.96
CA LEU A 120 8.11 10.52 18.22
C LEU A 120 8.47 11.96 17.84
N LYS A 121 7.59 12.94 18.09
CA LYS A 121 7.72 14.33 17.61
C LYS A 121 8.02 14.33 16.10
N ALA A 122 7.25 13.56 15.34
CA ALA A 122 7.36 13.45 13.89
C ALA A 122 6.61 14.62 13.25
N THR A 123 7.35 15.56 12.70
CA THR A 123 6.79 16.70 11.96
C THR A 123 7.07 16.53 10.48
N PRO A 124 6.05 16.73 9.61
CA PRO A 124 6.27 16.72 8.17
C PRO A 124 7.29 17.79 7.76
N PRO A 125 8.28 17.47 6.91
CA PRO A 125 9.19 18.46 6.35
C PRO A 125 8.41 19.55 5.59
N LYS A 126 8.93 20.78 5.52
CA LYS A 126 8.31 21.87 4.75
C LYS A 126 8.06 21.47 3.29
N ALA A 127 9.03 20.81 2.67
CA ALA A 127 8.91 20.30 1.30
C ALA A 127 7.71 19.35 1.11
N MET A 128 7.32 18.58 2.15
CA MET A 128 6.12 17.75 2.09
C MET A 128 4.84 18.59 2.17
N GLN A 129 4.84 19.68 2.92
CA GLN A 129 3.69 20.59 2.98
C GLN A 129 3.44 21.27 1.62
N GLU A 130 4.51 21.51 0.87
CA GLU A 130 4.45 22.04 -0.48
C GLU A 130 3.86 21.05 -1.51
N LEU A 131 3.76 19.76 -1.19
CA LEU A 131 3.13 18.76 -2.07
C LEU A 131 1.60 18.80 -2.03
N PHE A 132 0.98 19.42 -1.05
CA PHE A 132 -0.48 19.47 -0.96
C PHE A 132 -1.13 20.38 -2.02
N PRO A 133 -2.35 20.06 -2.49
CA PRO A 133 -3.00 20.78 -3.57
C PRO A 133 -3.48 22.18 -3.13
N HIS A 134 -3.28 23.19 -3.98
CA HIS A 134 -3.74 24.57 -3.75
C HIS A 134 -4.81 25.02 -4.73
N THR A 135 -4.79 24.52 -5.96
CA THR A 135 -5.77 24.87 -7.00
C THR A 135 -6.83 23.78 -7.17
N LEU A 136 -7.97 24.10 -7.80
CA LEU A 136 -9.01 23.12 -8.08
C LEU A 136 -8.48 21.96 -8.95
N ILE A 137 -7.66 22.25 -9.94
CA ILE A 137 -7.06 21.23 -10.82
C ILE A 137 -6.15 20.30 -10.00
N GLU A 138 -5.31 20.87 -9.14
CA GLU A 138 -4.46 20.09 -8.26
C GLU A 138 -5.28 19.22 -7.28
N MET A 139 -6.41 19.72 -6.76
CA MET A 139 -7.30 18.91 -5.91
C MET A 139 -7.90 17.73 -6.66
N ILE A 140 -8.34 17.94 -7.89
CA ILE A 140 -8.87 16.85 -8.72
C ILE A 140 -7.76 15.80 -8.98
N LEU A 141 -6.57 16.27 -9.38
CA LEU A 141 -5.42 15.38 -9.62
C LEU A 141 -4.97 14.67 -8.33
N TRP A 142 -5.02 15.34 -7.19
CA TRP A 142 -4.74 14.72 -5.89
C TRP A 142 -5.71 13.57 -5.59
N VAL A 143 -7.00 13.78 -5.79
CA VAL A 143 -7.99 12.70 -5.60
C VAL A 143 -7.71 11.54 -6.55
N VAL A 144 -7.44 11.81 -7.83
CA VAL A 144 -7.09 10.77 -8.82
C VAL A 144 -5.83 10.03 -8.38
N MET A 145 -4.78 10.75 -7.96
CA MET A 145 -3.54 10.16 -7.46
C MET A 145 -3.78 9.32 -6.21
N SER A 146 -4.55 9.81 -5.24
CA SER A 146 -4.88 9.07 -4.00
C SER A 146 -5.56 7.73 -4.27
N TRP A 147 -6.51 7.69 -5.21
CA TRP A 147 -7.16 6.43 -5.58
C TRP A 147 -6.27 5.54 -6.46
N THR A 148 -5.39 6.13 -7.26
CA THR A 148 -4.35 5.39 -7.99
C THR A 148 -3.38 4.74 -7.00
N ALA A 149 -2.85 5.49 -6.04
CA ALA A 149 -1.98 4.98 -4.98
C ALA A 149 -2.69 3.90 -4.16
N GLY A 150 -3.93 4.14 -3.74
CA GLY A 150 -4.75 3.17 -3.01
C GLY A 150 -4.91 1.83 -3.74
N PHE A 151 -4.98 1.82 -5.06
CA PHE A 151 -4.99 0.60 -5.86
C PHE A 151 -3.58 0.06 -6.10
N CYS A 152 -2.71 0.86 -6.68
CA CYS A 152 -1.41 0.42 -7.18
C CYS A 152 -0.48 -0.01 -6.04
N GLU A 153 -0.38 0.78 -4.97
CA GLU A 153 0.48 0.45 -3.84
C GLU A 153 -0.02 -0.77 -3.07
N GLU A 154 -1.33 -0.95 -2.91
CA GLU A 154 -1.85 -2.18 -2.32
C GLU A 154 -1.51 -3.41 -3.17
N VAL A 155 -1.59 -3.32 -4.50
CA VAL A 155 -1.15 -4.39 -5.41
C VAL A 155 0.35 -4.65 -5.28
N ILE A 156 1.17 -3.59 -5.30
CA ILE A 156 2.64 -3.70 -5.24
C ILE A 156 3.09 -4.27 -3.89
N PHE A 157 2.65 -3.67 -2.78
CA PHE A 157 3.19 -4.00 -1.47
C PHE A 157 2.48 -5.21 -0.85
N ARG A 158 1.14 -5.19 -0.76
CA ARG A 158 0.35 -6.23 -0.06
C ARG A 158 0.05 -7.42 -0.96
N GLY A 159 -0.19 -7.16 -2.25
CA GLY A 159 -0.40 -8.20 -3.25
C GLY A 159 0.89 -8.91 -3.64
N TYR A 160 1.88 -8.17 -4.12
CA TYR A 160 3.08 -8.73 -4.72
C TYR A 160 4.20 -8.95 -3.68
N PHE A 161 4.75 -7.90 -3.06
CA PHE A 161 5.90 -8.05 -2.14
C PHE A 161 5.59 -8.93 -0.93
N SER A 162 4.44 -8.74 -0.29
CA SER A 162 4.07 -9.55 0.87
C SER A 162 4.08 -11.05 0.55
N ARG A 163 3.50 -11.44 -0.60
CA ARG A 163 3.49 -12.85 -1.05
C ARG A 163 4.85 -13.34 -1.48
N GLN A 164 5.62 -12.49 -2.19
CA GLN A 164 6.97 -12.84 -2.63
C GLN A 164 7.90 -13.10 -1.44
N PHE A 165 7.89 -12.20 -0.46
CA PHE A 165 8.71 -12.35 0.75
C PHE A 165 8.22 -13.49 1.64
N ALA A 166 6.90 -13.69 1.75
CA ALA A 166 6.34 -14.85 2.45
C ALA A 166 6.80 -16.18 1.82
N ALA A 167 6.85 -16.25 0.49
CA ALA A 167 7.35 -17.44 -0.20
C ALA A 167 8.83 -17.69 0.05
N TRP A 168 9.66 -16.64 0.09
CA TRP A 168 11.10 -16.77 0.36
C TRP A 168 11.42 -17.12 1.81
N THR A 169 10.68 -16.51 2.76
CA THR A 169 10.90 -16.71 4.20
C THR A 169 10.09 -17.88 4.78
N LYS A 170 9.15 -18.43 4.00
CA LYS A 170 8.15 -19.41 4.44
C LYS A 170 7.30 -18.93 5.63
N SER A 171 7.13 -17.63 5.76
CA SER A 171 6.39 -16.98 6.84
C SER A 171 5.55 -15.82 6.33
N ALA A 172 4.24 -15.88 6.50
CA ALA A 172 3.33 -14.79 6.15
C ALA A 172 3.64 -13.51 6.97
N ILE A 173 3.97 -13.67 8.24
CA ILE A 173 4.31 -12.54 9.12
C ILE A 173 5.60 -11.87 8.65
N ALA A 174 6.63 -12.64 8.30
CA ALA A 174 7.86 -12.08 7.74
C ALA A 174 7.58 -11.34 6.41
N GLY A 175 6.71 -11.88 5.56
CA GLY A 175 6.25 -11.21 4.34
C GLY A 175 5.61 -9.85 4.63
N ILE A 176 4.71 -9.80 5.63
CA ILE A 176 4.04 -8.56 6.08
C ILE A 176 5.06 -7.55 6.63
N VAL A 177 6.00 -7.98 7.45
CA VAL A 177 7.01 -7.09 8.03
C VAL A 177 7.94 -6.53 6.95
N LEU A 178 8.48 -7.40 6.09
CA LEU A 178 9.42 -7.00 5.05
C LEU A 178 8.78 -6.04 4.03
N GLN A 179 7.53 -6.31 3.59
CA GLN A 179 6.84 -5.38 2.70
C GLN A 179 6.57 -4.03 3.38
N GLY A 180 6.25 -4.01 4.69
CA GLY A 180 6.08 -2.77 5.44
C GLY A 180 7.37 -1.96 5.55
N ILE A 181 8.52 -2.62 5.75
CA ILE A 181 9.83 -1.97 5.74
C ILE A 181 10.11 -1.37 4.35
N VAL A 182 9.89 -2.12 3.27
CA VAL A 182 10.07 -1.61 1.90
C VAL A 182 9.12 -0.43 1.62
N PHE A 183 7.88 -0.50 2.10
CA PHE A 183 6.91 0.59 1.99
C PHE A 183 7.41 1.87 2.66
N GLY A 184 7.93 1.76 3.89
CA GLY A 184 8.54 2.90 4.57
C GLY A 184 9.76 3.45 3.82
N LEU A 185 10.66 2.59 3.34
CA LEU A 185 11.85 2.99 2.58
C LEU A 185 11.50 3.70 1.27
N ALA A 186 10.42 3.29 0.59
CA ALA A 186 9.90 3.98 -0.59
C ALA A 186 9.46 5.43 -0.28
N HIS A 187 9.14 5.72 0.99
CA HIS A 187 8.78 7.06 1.50
C HIS A 187 9.94 7.77 2.24
N GLY A 188 11.18 7.35 2.02
CA GLY A 188 12.36 7.89 2.70
C GLY A 188 12.57 9.39 2.52
N TYR A 189 12.03 9.99 1.45
CA TYR A 189 12.04 11.43 1.22
C TYR A 189 11.29 12.24 2.31
N GLN A 190 10.45 11.60 3.10
CA GLN A 190 9.72 12.24 4.21
C GLN A 190 10.52 12.31 5.52
N GLY A 191 11.74 11.75 5.55
CA GLY A 191 12.60 11.70 6.72
C GLY A 191 12.34 10.47 7.60
N TRP A 192 13.35 10.09 8.38
CA TRP A 192 13.39 8.79 9.07
C TRP A 192 12.23 8.51 10.04
N LYS A 193 11.71 9.55 10.72
CA LYS A 193 10.59 9.39 11.67
C LYS A 193 9.29 9.04 10.95
N LEU A 194 8.95 9.80 9.90
CA LEU A 194 7.77 9.50 9.09
C LEU A 194 7.93 8.19 8.32
N MET A 195 9.11 7.94 7.76
CA MET A 195 9.46 6.67 7.13
C MET A 195 9.17 5.47 8.06
N SER A 196 9.55 5.57 9.35
CA SER A 196 9.29 4.51 10.33
C SER A 196 7.80 4.35 10.63
N LEU A 197 7.05 5.44 10.75
CA LEU A 197 5.61 5.43 10.94
C LEU A 197 4.89 4.82 9.72
N ILE A 198 5.34 5.19 8.51
CA ILE A 198 4.81 4.64 7.26
C ILE A 198 5.13 3.16 7.12
N ALA A 199 6.34 2.72 7.54
CA ALA A 199 6.68 1.30 7.60
C ALA A 199 5.73 0.53 8.52
N PHE A 200 5.48 1.05 9.73
CA PHE A 200 4.54 0.46 10.68
C PHE A 200 3.11 0.44 10.09
N TYR A 201 2.67 1.54 9.49
CA TYR A 201 1.37 1.60 8.83
C TYR A 201 1.26 0.60 7.68
N GLY A 202 2.35 0.44 6.92
CA GLY A 202 2.48 -0.58 5.89
C GLY A 202 2.26 -2.00 6.41
N MET A 203 2.78 -2.31 7.61
CA MET A 203 2.55 -3.59 8.28
C MET A 203 1.07 -3.74 8.70
N CYS A 204 0.43 -2.68 9.20
CA CYS A 204 -0.98 -2.71 9.55
C CYS A 204 -1.87 -2.99 8.33
N PHE A 205 -1.59 -2.37 7.17
CA PHE A 205 -2.26 -2.70 5.90
C PHE A 205 -2.00 -4.16 5.49
N GLY A 206 -0.77 -4.65 5.66
CA GLY A 206 -0.43 -6.06 5.42
C GLY A 206 -1.23 -7.02 6.29
N MET A 207 -1.41 -6.69 7.57
CA MET A 207 -2.26 -7.46 8.49
C MET A 207 -3.74 -7.41 8.08
N LEU A 208 -4.24 -6.23 7.66
CA LEU A 208 -5.60 -6.08 7.15
C LEU A 208 -5.82 -6.97 5.92
N ALA A 209 -4.91 -6.93 4.94
CA ALA A 209 -4.98 -7.74 3.74
C ALA A 209 -4.92 -9.26 4.06
N HIS A 210 -4.06 -9.66 4.99
CA HIS A 210 -3.93 -11.05 5.46
C HIS A 210 -5.22 -11.52 6.15
N TRP A 211 -5.74 -10.74 7.09
CA TRP A 211 -7.00 -11.04 7.79
C TRP A 211 -8.18 -11.15 6.84
N ARG A 212 -8.31 -10.20 5.91
CA ARG A 212 -9.44 -10.16 4.96
C ARG A 212 -9.27 -11.11 3.76
N ARG A 213 -8.06 -11.64 3.54
CA ARG A 213 -7.68 -12.38 2.32
C ARG A 213 -8.06 -11.63 1.05
N SER A 214 -7.96 -10.31 1.10
CA SER A 214 -8.35 -9.38 0.03
C SER A 214 -7.69 -8.03 0.23
N LEU A 215 -7.27 -7.38 -0.86
CA LEU A 215 -6.72 -6.03 -0.84
C LEU A 215 -7.80 -4.95 -0.82
N ARG A 216 -9.05 -5.28 -1.15
CA ARG A 216 -10.14 -4.30 -1.34
C ARG A 216 -10.37 -3.35 -0.17
N PRO A 217 -10.47 -3.82 1.10
CA PRO A 217 -10.59 -2.89 2.23
C PRO A 217 -9.38 -1.98 2.38
N GLY A 218 -8.16 -2.49 2.13
CA GLY A 218 -6.92 -1.71 2.10
C GLY A 218 -6.94 -0.64 1.01
N MET A 219 -7.33 -0.99 -0.22
CA MET A 219 -7.46 -0.05 -1.34
C MET A 219 -8.41 1.11 -1.01
N LEU A 220 -9.58 0.79 -0.41
CA LEU A 220 -10.54 1.80 0.02
C LEU A 220 -9.95 2.68 1.15
N ALA A 221 -9.32 2.07 2.15
CA ALA A 221 -8.74 2.78 3.28
C ALA A 221 -7.63 3.73 2.84
N HIS A 222 -6.73 3.28 1.97
CA HIS A 222 -5.61 4.03 1.43
C HIS A 222 -6.10 5.24 0.63
N GLY A 223 -6.95 5.01 -0.38
CA GLY A 223 -7.50 6.08 -1.20
C GLY A 223 -8.29 7.12 -0.38
N LEU A 224 -9.08 6.68 0.62
CA LEU A 224 -9.81 7.58 1.52
C LEU A 224 -8.86 8.41 2.38
N GLN A 225 -7.85 7.79 2.97
CA GLN A 225 -6.91 8.49 3.85
C GLN A 225 -6.10 9.53 3.10
N ASP A 226 -5.54 9.19 1.95
CA ASP A 226 -4.73 10.13 1.16
C ASP A 226 -5.57 11.27 0.62
N THR A 227 -6.79 10.96 0.13
CA THR A 227 -7.75 11.99 -0.28
C THR A 227 -8.06 12.95 0.88
N ALA A 228 -8.41 12.40 2.05
CA ALA A 228 -8.71 13.21 3.22
C ALA A 228 -7.48 14.00 3.70
N GLY A 229 -6.31 13.37 3.75
CA GLY A 229 -5.05 13.99 4.17
C GLY A 229 -4.70 15.22 3.35
N GLY A 230 -4.73 15.13 2.02
CA GLY A 230 -4.40 16.24 1.15
C GLY A 230 -5.46 17.35 1.12
N LEU A 231 -6.75 16.98 1.13
CA LEU A 231 -7.82 17.98 1.12
C LEU A 231 -7.93 18.71 2.47
N LEU A 232 -7.77 17.99 3.60
CA LEU A 232 -7.82 18.61 4.94
C LEU A 232 -6.59 19.47 5.23
N ALA A 233 -5.40 19.07 4.76
CA ALA A 233 -4.17 19.84 4.94
C ALA A 233 -4.33 21.28 4.43
N ARG A 234 -5.04 21.48 3.31
CA ARG A 234 -5.35 22.81 2.78
C ARG A 234 -6.11 23.70 3.78
N PHE A 235 -7.07 23.14 4.52
CA PHE A 235 -7.89 23.90 5.47
C PHE A 235 -7.20 24.14 6.81
N LEU A 236 -6.22 23.32 7.16
CA LEU A 236 -5.49 23.40 8.42
C LEU A 236 -4.23 24.28 8.35
N MET A 237 -3.73 24.56 7.14
CA MET A 237 -2.52 25.38 6.92
C MET A 237 -2.82 26.82 6.51
N HIS A 238 -4.08 27.21 6.46
CA HIS A 238 -4.58 28.59 6.28
C HIS A 238 -5.30 29.05 7.55
#